data_b8b836a2d90ee167942496e39e754f50
#
_entry.id   b8b836a2d90ee167942496e39e754f50
#
_cell.length_a   1.000
_cell.length_b   1.000
_cell.length_c   1.000
_cell.angle_alpha   90.00
_cell.angle_beta   90.00
_cell.angle_gamma   90.00
#
_symmetry.space_group_name_H-M   'P 1'
#
loop_
_entity.id
_entity.type
_entity.pdbx_description
1 polymer ?
#
loop_
_entity_poly.entity_id
_entity_poly.type
_entity_poly.pdbx_seq_one_letter_code
_entity_poly.pdbx_strand_id
1 'polypeptide(L)'
;MKKIQIAKSGIYAVIDRTACGKKSLVELARGCIKAGVKIIQLRDKTEDVKGFYRNALLIREITKGKALFIINDRADIAKLVNADGLHTGQDDLPVKAARAILGPQRIIGKSCHSVKEAIQAEREGVDYISIGPIFKTPTKPGYRPAGLKVLKETCQRLKIPIVAIGGINMDNIKLVRNAGAGLIAVVRAICKAKDIGQAIDKLSCVHPPLFSTKTKQGGLIRPANGGAH
;
A
#
# COMPACT_ATOMS: atom_id res chain seq x y z
N MET A 1 -6.30 -15.37 -18.15
CA MET A 1 -6.91 -14.53 -17.09
C MET A 1 -6.14 -13.23 -17.00
N LYS A 2 -6.82 -12.08 -16.80
CA LYS A 2 -6.18 -10.76 -16.67
C LYS A 2 -5.45 -10.65 -15.32
N LYS A 3 -4.25 -10.04 -15.31
CA LYS A 3 -3.49 -9.80 -14.08
C LYS A 3 -4.25 -8.85 -13.15
N ILE A 4 -4.30 -9.17 -11.86
CA ILE A 4 -4.91 -8.31 -10.85
C ILE A 4 -4.04 -7.06 -10.69
N GLN A 5 -4.67 -5.88 -10.64
CA GLN A 5 -3.96 -4.60 -10.49
C GLN A 5 -4.30 -3.96 -9.16
N ILE A 6 -3.28 -3.40 -8.50
CA ILE A 6 -3.46 -2.60 -7.30
C ILE A 6 -3.94 -1.19 -7.67
N ALA A 7 -4.81 -0.60 -6.83
CA ALA A 7 -5.23 0.79 -6.97
C ALA A 7 -4.02 1.75 -6.90
N LYS A 8 -4.10 2.89 -7.57
CA LYS A 8 -3.03 3.90 -7.56
C LYS A 8 -3.13 4.88 -6.41
N SER A 9 -4.28 4.97 -5.73
CA SER A 9 -4.52 5.89 -4.63
C SER A 9 -5.55 5.35 -3.64
N GLY A 10 -5.51 5.87 -2.41
CA GLY A 10 -6.45 5.53 -1.35
C GLY A 10 -5.79 5.04 -0.06
N ILE A 11 -6.63 4.58 0.86
CA ILE A 11 -6.18 3.97 2.12
C ILE A 11 -5.94 2.47 1.91
N TYR A 12 -4.80 2.02 2.40
CA TYR A 12 -4.38 0.63 2.47
C TYR A 12 -4.45 0.20 3.93
N ALA A 13 -5.45 -0.58 4.31
CA ALA A 13 -5.64 -1.01 5.69
C ALA A 13 -4.73 -2.22 6.00
N VAL A 14 -3.84 -2.09 6.98
CA VAL A 14 -3.09 -3.21 7.52
C VAL A 14 -3.69 -3.62 8.86
N ILE A 15 -4.33 -4.78 8.89
CA ILE A 15 -4.89 -5.41 10.08
C ILE A 15 -3.79 -6.29 10.69
N ASP A 16 -3.15 -5.76 11.74
CA ASP A 16 -2.00 -6.39 12.40
C ASP A 16 -2.41 -6.98 13.74
N ARG A 17 -2.21 -8.29 13.93
CA ARG A 17 -2.60 -9.02 15.14
C ARG A 17 -2.07 -8.37 16.41
N THR A 18 -0.79 -8.04 16.42
CA THR A 18 -0.14 -7.43 17.60
C THR A 18 -0.70 -6.04 17.89
N ALA A 19 -0.87 -5.21 16.85
CA ALA A 19 -1.41 -3.86 17.01
C ALA A 19 -2.89 -3.86 17.43
N CYS A 20 -3.68 -4.83 16.96
CA CYS A 20 -5.10 -4.95 17.28
C CYS A 20 -5.36 -5.50 18.69
N GLY A 21 -4.41 -6.20 19.29
CA GLY A 21 -4.56 -6.82 20.62
C GLY A 21 -5.71 -7.84 20.64
N LYS A 22 -6.67 -7.70 21.56
CA LYS A 22 -7.80 -8.64 21.70
C LYS A 22 -8.95 -8.41 20.71
N LYS A 23 -8.90 -7.37 19.87
CA LYS A 23 -9.96 -7.09 18.90
C LYS A 23 -10.06 -8.19 17.84
N SER A 24 -11.28 -8.45 17.37
CA SER A 24 -11.53 -9.36 16.27
C SER A 24 -10.97 -8.78 14.95
N LEU A 25 -10.05 -9.52 14.30
CA LEU A 25 -9.49 -9.12 13.00
C LEU A 25 -10.56 -9.15 11.91
N VAL A 26 -11.52 -10.05 12.03
CA VAL A 26 -12.64 -10.21 11.11
C VAL A 26 -13.57 -9.00 11.19
N GLU A 27 -13.92 -8.53 12.41
CA GLU A 27 -14.76 -7.33 12.58
C GLU A 27 -14.05 -6.06 12.13
N LEU A 28 -12.72 -5.97 12.32
CA LEU A 28 -11.93 -4.87 11.76
C LEU A 28 -11.98 -4.86 10.23
N ALA A 29 -11.88 -6.03 9.59
CA ALA A 29 -12.02 -6.15 8.14
C ALA A 29 -13.42 -5.74 7.66
N ARG A 30 -14.49 -6.15 8.35
CA ARG A 30 -15.86 -5.72 8.05
C ARG A 30 -16.01 -4.20 8.14
N GLY A 31 -15.49 -3.59 9.21
CA GLY A 31 -15.49 -2.15 9.38
C GLY A 31 -14.75 -1.42 8.26
N CYS A 32 -13.58 -1.92 7.86
CA CYS A 32 -12.82 -1.37 6.73
C CYS A 32 -13.61 -1.45 5.41
N ILE A 33 -14.24 -2.59 5.12
CA ILE A 33 -15.07 -2.75 3.91
C ILE A 33 -16.26 -1.80 3.93
N LYS A 34 -16.97 -1.68 5.07
CA LYS A 34 -18.10 -0.75 5.23
C LYS A 34 -17.68 0.70 5.01
N ALA A 35 -16.46 1.07 5.42
CA ALA A 35 -15.85 2.38 5.21
C ALA A 35 -15.24 2.55 3.80
N GLY A 36 -15.45 1.63 2.87
CA GLY A 36 -15.04 1.77 1.47
C GLY A 36 -13.56 1.49 1.17
N VAL A 37 -12.79 0.92 2.11
CA VAL A 37 -11.39 0.54 1.89
C VAL A 37 -11.29 -0.50 0.77
N LYS A 38 -10.37 -0.28 -0.17
CA LYS A 38 -10.20 -1.14 -1.35
C LYS A 38 -9.00 -2.08 -1.27
N ILE A 39 -8.14 -1.96 -0.25
CA ILE A 39 -6.99 -2.83 -0.06
C ILE A 39 -6.87 -3.16 1.43
N ILE A 40 -6.94 -4.45 1.75
CA ILE A 40 -6.80 -4.95 3.13
C ILE A 40 -5.65 -5.95 3.17
N GLN A 41 -4.70 -5.73 4.06
CA GLN A 41 -3.63 -6.67 4.35
C GLN A 41 -3.85 -7.27 5.74
N LEU A 42 -3.78 -8.61 5.83
CA LEU A 42 -3.70 -9.32 7.10
C LEU A 42 -2.24 -9.60 7.44
N ARG A 43 -1.80 -9.09 8.59
CA ARG A 43 -0.47 -9.31 9.14
C ARG A 43 -0.57 -9.97 10.50
N ASP A 44 0.00 -11.16 10.62
CA ASP A 44 0.10 -11.89 11.88
C ASP A 44 1.53 -12.43 12.02
N LYS A 45 2.23 -11.97 13.05
CA LYS A 45 3.59 -12.38 13.39
C LYS A 45 3.61 -13.25 14.65
N THR A 46 2.45 -13.74 15.08
CA THR A 46 2.37 -14.76 16.12
C THR A 46 2.68 -16.12 15.54
N GLU A 47 3.01 -17.08 16.39
CA GLU A 47 3.28 -18.47 15.97
C GLU A 47 1.99 -19.29 15.76
N ASP A 48 0.80 -18.72 15.99
CA ASP A 48 -0.49 -19.38 15.77
C ASP A 48 -0.86 -19.47 14.29
N VAL A 49 -0.24 -20.39 13.58
CA VAL A 49 -0.50 -20.63 12.14
C VAL A 49 -1.94 -21.03 11.88
N LYS A 50 -2.55 -21.83 12.76
CA LYS A 50 -3.95 -22.29 12.64
C LYS A 50 -4.91 -21.12 12.79
N GLY A 51 -4.70 -20.24 13.75
CA GLY A 51 -5.48 -19.03 13.94
C GLY A 51 -5.30 -18.04 12.80
N PHE A 52 -4.07 -17.88 12.29
CA PHE A 52 -3.81 -17.05 11.12
C PHE A 52 -4.60 -17.55 9.90
N TYR A 53 -4.50 -18.84 9.57
CA TYR A 53 -5.21 -19.45 8.45
C TYR A 53 -6.73 -19.28 8.56
N ARG A 54 -7.31 -19.57 9.74
CA ARG A 54 -8.74 -19.37 10.00
C ARG A 54 -9.20 -17.91 9.79
N ASN A 55 -8.45 -16.95 10.35
CA ASN A 55 -8.76 -15.54 10.16
C ASN A 55 -8.62 -15.13 8.69
N ALA A 56 -7.61 -15.63 8.00
CA ALA A 56 -7.40 -15.35 6.59
C ALA A 56 -8.56 -15.86 5.72
N LEU A 57 -9.09 -17.06 5.96
CA LEU A 57 -10.28 -17.58 5.27
C LEU A 57 -11.51 -16.69 5.49
N LEU A 58 -11.79 -16.30 6.74
CA LEU A 58 -12.94 -15.48 7.06
C LEU A 58 -12.82 -14.08 6.44
N ILE A 59 -11.62 -13.49 6.46
CA ILE A 59 -11.38 -12.17 5.85
C ILE A 59 -11.46 -12.26 4.33
N ARG A 60 -10.99 -13.36 3.71
CA ARG A 60 -11.15 -13.59 2.27
C ARG A 60 -12.60 -13.53 1.84
N GLU A 61 -13.50 -14.22 2.54
CA GLU A 61 -14.94 -14.19 2.22
C GLU A 61 -15.53 -12.76 2.33
N ILE A 62 -15.10 -11.98 3.31
CA ILE A 62 -15.55 -10.59 3.51
C ILE A 62 -15.06 -9.68 2.38
N THR A 63 -13.83 -9.89 1.89
CA THR A 63 -13.18 -9.02 0.91
C THR A 63 -13.51 -9.36 -0.53
N LYS A 64 -13.99 -10.59 -0.80
CA LYS A 64 -14.27 -11.09 -2.15
C LYS A 64 -15.18 -10.15 -2.93
N GLY A 65 -14.72 -9.66 -4.08
CA GLY A 65 -15.44 -8.73 -4.94
C GLY A 65 -15.58 -7.29 -4.42
N LYS A 66 -15.04 -6.99 -3.22
CA LYS A 66 -15.19 -5.66 -2.57
C LYS A 66 -13.86 -4.93 -2.39
N ALA A 67 -12.80 -5.68 -2.03
CA ALA A 67 -11.44 -5.15 -1.84
C ALA A 67 -10.40 -6.21 -2.18
N LEU A 68 -9.19 -5.77 -2.53
CA LEU A 68 -8.03 -6.63 -2.65
C LEU A 68 -7.61 -7.14 -1.28
N PHE A 69 -7.40 -8.45 -1.18
CA PHE A 69 -6.94 -9.10 0.03
C PHE A 69 -5.48 -9.54 -0.12
N ILE A 70 -4.62 -8.99 0.71
CA ILE A 70 -3.18 -9.23 0.72
C ILE A 70 -2.80 -9.96 2.00
N ILE A 71 -2.00 -11.01 1.89
CA ILE A 71 -1.39 -11.70 3.02
C ILE A 71 0.04 -11.17 3.21
N ASN A 72 0.44 -10.96 4.46
CA ASN A 72 1.82 -10.55 4.78
C ASN A 72 2.70 -11.79 4.97
N ASP A 73 3.86 -11.86 4.30
CA ASP A 73 4.97 -12.83 4.38
C ASP A 73 4.62 -14.28 4.00
N ARG A 74 3.48 -14.80 4.39
CA ARG A 74 3.08 -16.22 4.28
C ARG A 74 2.51 -16.55 2.90
N ALA A 75 3.39 -16.86 1.95
CA ALA A 75 3.00 -17.25 0.58
C ALA A 75 2.14 -18.52 0.54
N ASP A 76 2.38 -19.46 1.46
CA ASP A 76 1.59 -20.67 1.65
C ASP A 76 0.13 -20.34 2.03
N ILE A 77 -0.07 -19.50 3.04
CA ILE A 77 -1.40 -19.03 3.45
C ILE A 77 -2.07 -18.26 2.31
N ALA A 78 -1.33 -17.34 1.66
CA ALA A 78 -1.87 -16.58 0.52
C ALA A 78 -2.39 -17.49 -0.60
N LYS A 79 -1.66 -18.58 -0.90
CA LYS A 79 -2.07 -19.58 -1.90
C LYS A 79 -3.32 -20.34 -1.45
N LEU A 80 -3.32 -20.86 -0.20
CA LEU A 80 -4.40 -21.67 0.34
C LEU A 80 -5.73 -20.93 0.42
N VAL A 81 -5.72 -19.65 0.85
CA VAL A 81 -6.95 -18.85 0.96
C VAL A 81 -7.32 -18.14 -0.33
N ASN A 82 -6.57 -18.37 -1.41
CA ASN A 82 -6.78 -17.72 -2.69
C ASN A 82 -6.79 -16.17 -2.57
N ALA A 83 -5.83 -15.62 -1.80
CA ALA A 83 -5.66 -14.17 -1.64
C ALA A 83 -5.34 -13.50 -2.98
N ASP A 84 -5.65 -12.21 -3.12
CA ASP A 84 -5.34 -11.45 -4.33
C ASP A 84 -3.85 -11.14 -4.45
N GLY A 85 -3.10 -11.19 -3.34
CA GLY A 85 -1.66 -11.00 -3.36
C GLY A 85 -0.95 -11.30 -2.04
N LEU A 86 0.36 -11.05 -2.09
CA LEU A 86 1.31 -11.21 -0.99
C LEU A 86 2.09 -9.91 -0.81
N HIS A 87 2.45 -9.57 0.41
CA HIS A 87 3.41 -8.53 0.74
C HIS A 87 4.59 -9.12 1.50
N THR A 88 5.82 -8.92 1.01
CA THR A 88 7.05 -9.44 1.62
C THR A 88 7.94 -8.32 2.16
N GLY A 89 8.71 -8.62 3.19
CA GLY A 89 9.81 -7.79 3.69
C GLY A 89 11.13 -8.08 2.99
N GLN A 90 12.23 -7.52 3.53
CA GLN A 90 13.57 -7.73 2.99
C GLN A 90 14.12 -9.13 3.34
N ASP A 91 13.74 -9.65 4.50
CA ASP A 91 14.22 -10.93 5.06
C ASP A 91 13.25 -12.10 4.78
N ASP A 92 12.15 -11.83 4.06
CA ASP A 92 11.16 -12.84 3.69
C ASP A 92 11.50 -13.50 2.34
N LEU A 93 10.61 -14.35 1.82
CA LEU A 93 10.81 -15.03 0.53
C LEU A 93 11.17 -14.04 -0.60
N PRO A 94 12.20 -14.36 -1.40
CA PRO A 94 12.52 -13.58 -2.61
C PRO A 94 11.32 -13.50 -3.56
N VAL A 95 11.19 -12.38 -4.27
CA VAL A 95 10.07 -12.12 -5.20
C VAL A 95 9.89 -13.25 -6.23
N LYS A 96 11.00 -13.79 -6.76
CA LYS A 96 10.96 -14.92 -7.71
C LYS A 96 10.34 -16.18 -7.09
N ALA A 97 10.67 -16.49 -5.85
CA ALA A 97 10.10 -17.65 -5.15
C ALA A 97 8.62 -17.44 -4.82
N ALA A 98 8.26 -16.25 -4.33
CA ALA A 98 6.87 -15.88 -4.09
C ALA A 98 6.03 -15.97 -5.38
N ARG A 99 6.58 -15.51 -6.51
CA ARG A 99 5.94 -15.60 -7.83
C ARG A 99 5.75 -17.05 -8.30
N ALA A 100 6.69 -17.93 -8.04
CA ALA A 100 6.58 -19.35 -8.37
C ALA A 100 5.44 -20.03 -7.59
N ILE A 101 5.24 -19.68 -6.31
CA ILE A 101 4.16 -20.22 -5.48
C ILE A 101 2.80 -19.69 -5.89
N LEU A 102 2.68 -18.37 -6.12
CA LEU A 102 1.40 -17.69 -6.32
C LEU A 102 0.96 -17.62 -7.78
N GLY A 103 1.88 -17.77 -8.71
CA GLY A 103 1.65 -17.62 -10.15
C GLY A 103 1.69 -16.14 -10.60
N PRO A 104 1.64 -15.93 -11.94
CA PRO A 104 1.86 -14.62 -12.54
C PRO A 104 0.72 -13.62 -12.34
N GLN A 105 -0.47 -14.08 -11.96
CA GLN A 105 -1.66 -13.25 -11.86
C GLN A 105 -1.80 -12.54 -10.51
N ARG A 106 -1.14 -13.01 -9.47
CA ARG A 106 -1.26 -12.47 -8.11
C ARG A 106 -0.38 -11.25 -7.91
N ILE A 107 -0.85 -10.32 -7.10
CA ILE A 107 -0.09 -9.13 -6.71
C ILE A 107 1.04 -9.53 -5.76
N ILE A 108 2.25 -9.04 -6.01
CA ILE A 108 3.37 -9.13 -5.06
C ILE A 108 3.84 -7.72 -4.74
N GLY A 109 3.82 -7.37 -3.47
CA GLY A 109 4.40 -6.14 -2.94
C GLY A 109 5.64 -6.41 -2.12
N LYS A 110 6.54 -5.40 -2.02
CA LYS A 110 7.76 -5.50 -1.22
C LYS A 110 7.96 -4.26 -0.36
N SER A 111 8.36 -4.48 0.90
CA SER A 111 8.79 -3.41 1.81
C SER A 111 10.19 -2.91 1.44
N CYS A 112 10.37 -1.58 1.34
CA CYS A 112 11.65 -0.94 1.08
C CYS A 112 11.87 0.22 2.05
N HIS A 113 13.15 0.48 2.37
CA HIS A 113 13.56 1.52 3.33
C HIS A 113 14.43 2.60 2.66
N SER A 114 14.83 2.37 1.41
CA SER A 114 15.67 3.27 0.62
C SER A 114 15.23 3.27 -0.86
N VAL A 115 15.65 4.32 -1.59
CA VAL A 115 15.46 4.41 -3.05
C VAL A 115 16.17 3.27 -3.77
N LYS A 116 17.36 2.85 -3.29
CA LYS A 116 18.12 1.74 -3.88
C LYS A 116 17.34 0.42 -3.79
N GLU A 117 16.79 0.10 -2.62
CA GLU A 117 15.95 -1.09 -2.44
C GLU A 117 14.69 -1.04 -3.31
N ALA A 118 14.07 0.14 -3.43
CA ALA A 118 12.88 0.33 -4.24
C ALA A 118 13.14 0.07 -5.73
N ILE A 119 14.25 0.61 -6.28
CA ILE A 119 14.67 0.36 -7.66
C ILE A 119 14.97 -1.14 -7.88
N GLN A 120 15.63 -1.78 -6.92
CA GLN A 120 15.91 -3.21 -7.00
C GLN A 120 14.64 -4.05 -7.01
N ALA A 121 13.69 -3.74 -6.13
CA ALA A 121 12.41 -4.43 -6.06
C ALA A 121 11.58 -4.28 -7.36
N GLU A 122 11.59 -3.08 -7.98
CA GLU A 122 10.96 -2.88 -9.29
C GLU A 122 11.59 -3.78 -10.38
N ARG A 123 12.93 -3.90 -10.40
CA ARG A 123 13.64 -4.81 -11.31
C ARG A 123 13.31 -6.29 -11.04
N GLU A 124 13.04 -6.67 -9.81
CA GLU A 124 12.60 -8.02 -9.43
C GLU A 124 11.18 -8.35 -9.88
N GLY A 125 10.43 -7.36 -10.39
CA GLY A 125 9.10 -7.55 -10.95
C GLY A 125 7.97 -7.57 -9.91
N VAL A 126 8.12 -6.80 -8.82
CA VAL A 126 7.00 -6.56 -7.88
C VAL A 126 5.91 -5.71 -8.54
N ASP A 127 4.70 -5.82 -8.03
CA ASP A 127 3.54 -5.06 -8.54
C ASP A 127 3.35 -3.72 -7.82
N TYR A 128 3.91 -3.57 -6.62
CA TYR A 128 3.98 -2.33 -5.86
C TYR A 128 5.08 -2.40 -4.80
N ILE A 129 5.44 -1.23 -4.27
CA ILE A 129 6.43 -1.09 -3.21
C ILE A 129 5.81 -0.35 -2.04
N SER A 130 6.15 -0.74 -0.80
CA SER A 130 5.92 0.11 0.36
C SER A 130 7.21 0.77 0.81
N ILE A 131 7.18 2.10 1.00
CA ILE A 131 8.30 2.88 1.56
C ILE A 131 7.98 3.22 3.01
N GLY A 132 8.87 2.82 3.92
CA GLY A 132 8.70 3.11 5.35
C GLY A 132 9.75 2.48 6.27
N PRO A 133 9.65 2.79 7.57
CA PRO A 133 8.65 3.71 8.14
C PRO A 133 8.95 5.17 7.77
N ILE A 134 7.90 5.95 7.42
CA ILE A 134 8.11 7.37 7.07
C ILE A 134 8.40 8.17 8.35
N PHE A 135 7.69 7.88 9.43
CA PHE A 135 7.87 8.47 10.76
C PHE A 135 8.13 7.37 11.79
N LYS A 136 8.63 7.73 12.97
CA LYS A 136 8.78 6.78 14.09
C LYS A 136 7.46 6.04 14.35
N THR A 137 7.52 4.74 14.56
CA THR A 137 6.33 3.91 14.80
C THR A 137 6.62 2.78 15.78
N PRO A 138 5.75 2.53 16.76
CA PRO A 138 5.90 1.40 17.66
C PRO A 138 5.61 0.04 17.01
N THR A 139 5.10 -0.01 15.79
CA THR A 139 4.86 -1.27 15.06
C THR A 139 6.17 -1.91 14.56
N LYS A 140 7.21 -1.09 14.31
CA LYS A 140 8.57 -1.52 13.96
C LYS A 140 9.59 -0.66 14.71
N PRO A 141 9.80 -0.87 16.02
CA PRO A 141 10.57 0.03 16.89
C PRO A 141 12.04 0.14 16.53
N GLY A 142 12.65 -0.91 15.95
CA GLY A 142 14.07 -0.93 15.59
C GLY A 142 14.43 -0.23 14.27
N TYR A 143 13.45 0.23 13.49
CA TYR A 143 13.73 0.81 12.16
C TYR A 143 13.87 2.33 12.22
N ARG A 144 14.99 2.83 11.65
CA ARG A 144 15.17 4.27 11.42
C ARG A 144 14.18 4.76 10.38
N PRO A 145 13.48 5.89 10.60
CA PRO A 145 12.60 6.45 9.60
C PRO A 145 13.29 6.77 8.28
N ALA A 146 12.72 6.32 7.16
CA ALA A 146 13.18 6.66 5.82
C ALA A 146 12.90 8.14 5.51
N GLY A 147 11.80 8.68 6.02
CA GLY A 147 11.44 10.09 5.91
C GLY A 147 10.80 10.46 4.58
N LEU A 148 10.30 11.70 4.53
CA LEU A 148 9.58 12.24 3.35
C LEU A 148 10.50 12.44 2.14
N LYS A 149 11.82 12.68 2.35
CA LYS A 149 12.77 12.85 1.24
C LYS A 149 12.90 11.58 0.42
N VAL A 150 13.11 10.43 1.08
CA VAL A 150 13.19 9.11 0.42
C VAL A 150 11.88 8.79 -0.29
N LEU A 151 10.74 9.04 0.35
CA LEU A 151 9.43 8.83 -0.26
C LEU A 151 9.28 9.65 -1.55
N LYS A 152 9.54 10.96 -1.49
CA LYS A 152 9.43 11.86 -2.65
C LYS A 152 10.31 11.41 -3.81
N GLU A 153 11.59 11.10 -3.52
CA GLU A 153 12.53 10.63 -4.53
C GLU A 153 12.08 9.30 -5.15
N THR A 154 11.58 8.36 -4.34
CA THR A 154 11.04 7.10 -4.84
C THR A 154 9.84 7.33 -5.76
N CYS A 155 8.90 8.18 -5.37
CA CYS A 155 7.72 8.50 -6.20
C CYS A 155 8.09 9.17 -7.54
N GLN A 156 9.22 9.90 -7.60
CA GLN A 156 9.69 10.53 -8.83
C GLN A 156 10.41 9.55 -9.77
N ARG A 157 11.07 8.53 -9.23
CA ARG A 157 11.92 7.61 -10.00
C ARG A 157 11.20 6.37 -10.51
N LEU A 158 10.22 5.86 -9.77
CA LEU A 158 9.56 4.60 -10.08
C LEU A 158 8.19 4.83 -10.73
N LYS A 159 7.80 3.88 -11.59
CA LYS A 159 6.52 3.92 -12.31
C LYS A 159 5.44 3.05 -11.67
N ILE A 160 5.83 2.09 -10.84
CA ILE A 160 4.90 1.21 -10.13
C ILE A 160 4.27 1.94 -8.94
N PRO A 161 3.09 1.51 -8.46
CA PRO A 161 2.44 2.09 -7.30
C PRO A 161 3.30 2.09 -6.04
N ILE A 162 3.36 3.24 -5.35
CA ILE A 162 4.10 3.42 -4.10
C ILE A 162 3.12 3.57 -2.95
N VAL A 163 3.32 2.77 -1.92
CA VAL A 163 2.57 2.80 -0.66
C VAL A 163 3.45 3.42 0.42
N ALA A 164 3.06 4.55 0.98
CA ALA A 164 3.74 5.10 2.16
C ALA A 164 3.22 4.44 3.43
N ILE A 165 4.12 4.03 4.33
CA ILE A 165 3.76 3.35 5.59
C ILE A 165 4.64 3.80 6.76
N GLY A 166 4.10 3.71 7.97
CA GLY A 166 4.84 3.88 9.22
C GLY A 166 4.70 5.26 9.85
N GLY A 167 4.06 5.31 11.03
CA GLY A 167 3.83 6.50 11.83
C GLY A 167 2.86 7.52 11.21
N ILE A 168 2.13 7.14 10.17
CA ILE A 168 1.19 8.03 9.48
C ILE A 168 -0.12 8.10 10.26
N ASN A 169 -0.59 9.33 10.50
CA ASN A 169 -1.82 9.67 11.20
C ASN A 169 -2.45 10.96 10.60
N MET A 170 -3.50 11.48 11.24
CA MET A 170 -4.21 12.68 10.77
C MET A 170 -3.34 13.93 10.67
N ASP A 171 -2.36 14.09 11.57
CA ASP A 171 -1.56 15.31 11.68
C ASP A 171 -0.51 15.41 10.55
N ASN A 172 -0.07 14.24 10.03
CA ASN A 172 1.04 14.17 9.09
C ASN A 172 0.69 13.58 7.70
N ILE A 173 -0.49 13.04 7.50
CA ILE A 173 -0.92 12.40 6.23
C ILE A 173 -0.84 13.37 5.04
N LYS A 174 -1.10 14.66 5.25
CA LYS A 174 -1.01 15.71 4.21
C LYS A 174 0.43 15.83 3.68
N LEU A 175 1.43 15.75 4.56
CA LEU A 175 2.84 15.78 4.18
C LEU A 175 3.21 14.58 3.31
N VAL A 176 2.67 13.40 3.63
CA VAL A 176 2.90 12.15 2.88
C VAL A 176 2.30 12.24 1.48
N ARG A 177 1.07 12.77 1.36
CA ARG A 177 0.43 12.99 0.05
C ARG A 177 1.20 14.00 -0.80
N ASN A 178 1.64 15.11 -0.19
CA ASN A 178 2.45 16.13 -0.87
C ASN A 178 3.81 15.58 -1.35
N ALA A 179 4.33 14.55 -0.69
CA ALA A 179 5.53 13.85 -1.15
C ALA A 179 5.28 12.92 -2.36
N GLY A 180 4.03 12.74 -2.79
CA GLY A 180 3.66 12.01 -4.01
C GLY A 180 3.07 10.62 -3.79
N ALA A 181 2.90 10.17 -2.55
CA ALA A 181 2.30 8.86 -2.29
C ALA A 181 0.80 8.87 -2.60
N GLY A 182 0.40 8.05 -3.57
CA GLY A 182 -1.02 7.81 -3.87
C GLY A 182 -1.68 6.89 -2.84
N LEU A 183 -1.00 5.81 -2.45
CA LEU A 183 -1.47 4.85 -1.46
C LEU A 183 -0.82 5.11 -0.10
N ILE A 184 -1.64 5.09 0.95
CA ILE A 184 -1.18 5.29 2.33
C ILE A 184 -1.62 4.11 3.18
N ALA A 185 -0.65 3.35 3.68
CA ALA A 185 -0.91 2.23 4.57
C ALA A 185 -0.95 2.69 6.02
N VAL A 186 -2.01 2.28 6.71
CA VAL A 186 -2.25 2.58 8.13
C VAL A 186 -2.49 1.30 8.91
N VAL A 187 -1.87 1.20 10.09
CA VAL A 187 -2.00 0.10 11.04
C VAL A 187 -2.77 0.57 12.27
N ARG A 188 -2.12 1.36 13.12
CA ARG A 188 -2.66 1.76 14.42
C ARG A 188 -3.89 2.67 14.31
N ALA A 189 -3.96 3.49 13.27
CA ALA A 189 -5.10 4.36 13.00
C ALA A 189 -6.41 3.55 12.84
N ILE A 190 -6.31 2.30 12.38
CA ILE A 190 -7.45 1.37 12.26
C ILE A 190 -7.53 0.45 13.49
N CYS A 191 -6.44 -0.24 13.84
CA CYS A 191 -6.46 -1.22 14.93
C CYS A 191 -6.84 -0.62 16.30
N LYS A 192 -6.52 0.65 16.53
CA LYS A 192 -6.83 1.37 17.79
C LYS A 192 -8.06 2.25 17.69
N ALA A 193 -8.67 2.40 16.52
CA ALA A 193 -9.88 3.21 16.36
C ALA A 193 -11.03 2.72 17.24
N LYS A 194 -11.77 3.65 17.82
CA LYS A 194 -13.06 3.37 18.45
C LYS A 194 -14.14 3.19 17.38
N ASP A 195 -14.09 4.02 16.34
CA ASP A 195 -14.93 3.96 15.15
C ASP A 195 -14.03 3.93 13.90
N ILE A 196 -14.11 2.83 13.16
CA ILE A 196 -13.29 2.60 11.96
C ILE A 196 -13.75 3.50 10.82
N GLY A 197 -15.07 3.69 10.66
CA GLY A 197 -15.63 4.56 9.63
C GLY A 197 -15.11 5.98 9.76
N GLN A 198 -15.30 6.58 10.93
CA GLN A 198 -14.79 7.93 11.20
C GLN A 198 -13.26 8.05 11.02
N ALA A 199 -12.50 7.03 11.43
CA ALA A 199 -11.05 7.05 11.28
C ALA A 199 -10.63 7.04 9.80
N ILE A 200 -11.30 6.24 8.97
CA ILE A 200 -11.02 6.15 7.53
C ILE A 200 -11.50 7.40 6.81
N ASP A 201 -12.69 7.91 7.10
CA ASP A 201 -13.21 9.14 6.50
C ASP A 201 -12.25 10.31 6.71
N LYS A 202 -11.82 10.52 7.96
CA LYS A 202 -10.84 11.55 8.29
C LYS A 202 -9.54 11.40 7.47
N LEU A 203 -8.99 10.19 7.36
CA LEU A 203 -7.78 9.91 6.59
C LEU A 203 -7.99 10.09 5.08
N SER A 204 -9.19 9.85 4.58
CA SER A 204 -9.55 9.93 3.16
C SER A 204 -9.85 11.35 2.70
N CYS A 205 -10.39 12.21 3.56
CA CYS A 205 -10.73 13.61 3.25
C CYS A 205 -9.52 14.49 2.90
N VAL A 206 -8.30 14.03 3.15
CA VAL A 206 -7.09 14.74 2.75
C VAL A 206 -6.78 14.41 1.29
N HIS A 207 -7.35 15.17 0.35
CA HIS A 207 -7.11 14.99 -1.09
C HIS A 207 -5.64 15.30 -1.44
N PRO A 208 -5.02 14.54 -2.38
CA PRO A 208 -3.74 14.95 -2.95
C PRO A 208 -3.95 16.28 -3.71
N PRO A 209 -2.94 17.15 -3.80
CA PRO A 209 -3.00 18.27 -4.72
C PRO A 209 -3.21 17.71 -6.13
N LEU A 210 -4.14 18.28 -6.88
CA LEU A 210 -4.29 18.01 -8.30
C LEU A 210 -2.95 18.35 -8.96
N PHE A 211 -2.18 17.35 -9.36
CA PHE A 211 -1.03 17.57 -10.21
C PHE A 211 -1.56 18.13 -11.52
N SER A 212 -1.46 19.46 -11.69
CA SER A 212 -1.62 20.12 -12.96
C SER A 212 -0.61 19.47 -13.92
N THR A 213 -1.09 18.65 -14.82
CA THR A 213 -0.35 18.31 -16.03
C THR A 213 -0.20 19.59 -16.83
N LYS A 214 0.93 20.28 -16.65
CA LYS A 214 1.33 21.33 -17.60
C LYS A 214 1.56 20.65 -18.93
N THR A 215 0.52 20.55 -19.73
CA THR A 215 0.60 20.37 -21.17
C THR A 215 1.40 21.57 -21.68
N LYS A 216 2.64 21.33 -22.10
CA LYS A 216 3.36 22.28 -22.92
C LYS A 216 2.56 22.41 -24.23
N GLN A 217 1.71 23.42 -24.30
CA GLN A 217 1.22 23.92 -25.58
C GLN A 217 2.44 24.57 -26.25
N GLY A 218 3.00 23.83 -27.22
CA GLY A 218 3.92 24.36 -28.19
C GLY A 218 3.20 25.38 -29.04
N GLY A 219 3.39 26.66 -28.73
CA GLY A 219 2.99 27.75 -29.61
C GLY A 219 3.81 27.70 -30.91
N LEU A 220 3.19 27.26 -32.01
CA LEU A 220 3.71 27.55 -33.36
C LEU A 220 3.62 29.06 -33.57
N ILE A 221 4.76 29.70 -33.54
CA ILE A 221 4.91 31.08 -34.07
C ILE A 221 4.88 30.94 -35.60
N ARG A 222 3.82 31.41 -36.22
CA ARG A 222 3.77 31.65 -37.68
C ARG A 222 4.55 32.93 -37.96
N PRO A 223 5.45 32.97 -38.97
CA PRO A 223 6.07 34.18 -39.41
C PRO A 223 5.06 35.04 -40.17
N ALA A 224 5.02 36.33 -39.83
CA ALA A 224 4.26 37.32 -40.59
C ALA A 224 4.94 37.55 -41.95
N ASN A 225 4.29 37.21 -43.04
CA ASN A 225 4.67 37.62 -44.39
C ASN A 225 4.29 39.11 -44.57
N GLY A 226 5.29 39.93 -44.72
CA GLY A 226 5.14 41.25 -45.32
C GLY A 226 4.85 41.13 -46.81
N GLY A 227 3.87 41.87 -47.29
CA GLY A 227 3.55 42.06 -48.69
C GLY A 227 3.32 43.56 -48.89
N ALA A 228 4.23 44.14 -49.59
CA ALA A 228 4.10 45.47 -50.12
C ALA A 228 3.08 45.51 -51.24
N HIS A 229 2.25 46.53 -51.24
CA HIS A 229 1.94 47.44 -52.32
C HIS A 229 0.99 48.52 -51.80
#